data_1aedfdaead26b38c0c42085848440145
#
_entry.id   1aedfdaead26b38c0c42085848440145
#
_cell.length_a   1.000
_cell.length_b   1.000
_cell.length_c   1.000
_cell.angle_alpha   90.00
_cell.angle_beta   90.00
_cell.angle_gamma   90.00
#
_symmetry.space_group_name_H-M   'P 1'
#
loop_
_entity.id
_entity.type
_entity.pdbx_description
1 polymer ?
#
loop_
_entity_poly.entity_id
_entity_poly.type
_entity_poly.pdbx_seq_one_letter_code
_entity_poly.pdbx_strand_id
1 'polypeptide(L)'
;MNFEKIETAYELILENIQLIENELKTHIYDALIEQNSFYLGAEGASEEVAANNEKLRQLALTKEEWCRAFQFIFIKAGQTEQLQANHQFTPDAIGFILLFLIENLTDSDKIDLLEIGSGTGNLAQTFLNNSSKELNYLGIEVDDLLIDLSASIAEVMDSDARFIQEDAVRPQILQESDVIISDLPVGFYPNDDIAKRYKVASSDEHTYAHHLLMEQSLKYLKKDGIAVFLAPVSLLTSKQSDLLKQWLKDYADIIAVITLPESIFGNAANAKSIFVLKKQAAQTPETFVYPLSDLQSRETLTDFIGKFQKWKVDNMNFKKNVI
;
A
#
# COMPACT_ATOMS: atom_id res chain seq x y z
N MET A 1 9.23 10.98 18.52
CA MET A 1 9.60 9.56 18.29
C MET A 1 10.77 9.23 19.22
N ASN A 2 10.64 8.19 20.03
CA ASN A 2 11.68 7.72 20.94
C ASN A 2 12.20 6.34 20.47
N PHE A 3 13.42 6.31 19.94
CA PHE A 3 14.01 5.09 19.38
C PHE A 3 14.25 3.99 20.42
N GLU A 4 14.61 4.34 21.66
CA GLU A 4 14.81 3.39 22.76
C GLU A 4 13.49 2.65 23.10
N LYS A 5 12.37 3.38 23.11
CA LYS A 5 11.05 2.75 23.28
C LYS A 5 10.70 1.80 22.14
N ILE A 6 11.00 2.19 20.90
CA ILE A 6 10.71 1.37 19.71
C ILE A 6 11.55 0.09 19.74
N GLU A 7 12.84 0.19 20.07
CA GLU A 7 13.74 -0.97 20.19
C GLU A 7 13.26 -1.92 21.31
N THR A 8 12.95 -1.38 22.47
CA THR A 8 12.40 -2.17 23.58
C THR A 8 11.08 -2.85 23.20
N ALA A 9 10.18 -2.15 22.52
CA ALA A 9 8.92 -2.73 22.06
C ALA A 9 9.14 -3.85 21.04
N TYR A 10 10.02 -3.62 20.07
CA TYR A 10 10.41 -4.63 19.08
C TYR A 10 10.97 -5.89 19.76
N GLU A 11 11.88 -5.74 20.74
CA GLU A 11 12.46 -6.86 21.47
C GLU A 11 11.40 -7.66 22.23
N LEU A 12 10.51 -7.00 22.96
CA LEU A 12 9.42 -7.64 23.71
C LEU A 12 8.45 -8.38 22.79
N ILE A 13 8.07 -7.76 21.67
CA ILE A 13 7.18 -8.38 20.67
C ILE A 13 7.86 -9.59 20.04
N LEU A 14 9.14 -9.47 19.66
CA LEU A 14 9.89 -10.56 19.03
C LEU A 14 10.09 -11.74 19.98
N GLU A 15 10.38 -11.48 21.27
CA GLU A 15 10.47 -12.52 22.30
C GLU A 15 9.14 -13.26 22.45
N ASN A 16 8.02 -12.52 22.53
CA ASN A 16 6.70 -13.12 22.62
C ASN A 16 6.37 -13.96 21.38
N ILE A 17 6.68 -13.46 20.17
CA ILE A 17 6.52 -14.22 18.92
C ILE A 17 7.27 -15.54 19.01
N GLN A 18 8.53 -15.55 19.43
CA GLN A 18 9.36 -16.76 19.54
C GLN A 18 8.79 -17.76 20.54
N LEU A 19 8.26 -17.30 21.67
CA LEU A 19 7.57 -18.15 22.65
C LEU A 19 6.32 -18.80 22.05
N ILE A 20 5.50 -18.00 21.36
CA ILE A 20 4.25 -18.46 20.73
C ILE A 20 4.54 -19.40 19.57
N GLU A 21 5.52 -19.11 18.70
CA GLU A 21 5.94 -20.00 17.61
C GLU A 21 6.36 -21.38 18.16
N ASN A 22 7.10 -21.39 19.26
CA ASN A 22 7.55 -22.63 19.91
C ASN A 22 6.40 -23.44 20.53
N GLU A 23 5.42 -22.75 21.11
CA GLU A 23 4.26 -23.39 21.76
C GLU A 23 3.27 -23.94 20.73
N LEU A 24 2.86 -23.07 19.76
CA LEU A 24 1.81 -23.38 18.78
C LEU A 24 2.35 -24.07 17.52
N LYS A 25 3.68 -24.15 17.32
CA LYS A 25 4.33 -24.66 16.10
C LYS A 25 3.87 -23.95 14.82
N THR A 26 3.75 -22.65 14.91
CA THR A 26 3.28 -21.77 13.84
C THR A 26 4.41 -20.89 13.27
N HIS A 27 4.09 -19.96 12.40
CA HIS A 27 5.01 -19.03 11.75
C HIS A 27 4.89 -17.61 12.32
N ILE A 28 5.86 -16.74 12.00
CA ILE A 28 6.01 -15.40 12.60
C ILE A 28 4.75 -14.53 12.50
N TYR A 29 4.00 -14.56 11.39
CA TYR A 29 2.79 -13.74 11.24
C TYR A 29 1.61 -14.28 12.06
N ASP A 30 1.41 -15.60 12.09
CA ASP A 30 0.41 -16.22 12.98
C ASP A 30 0.74 -15.93 14.45
N ALA A 31 2.02 -16.08 14.84
CA ALA A 31 2.46 -15.79 16.20
C ALA A 31 2.31 -14.30 16.55
N LEU A 32 2.49 -13.38 15.59
CA LEU A 32 2.25 -11.94 15.79
C LEU A 32 0.76 -11.64 15.99
N ILE A 33 -0.13 -12.29 15.24
CA ILE A 33 -1.58 -12.16 15.42
C ILE A 33 -1.98 -12.60 16.84
N GLU A 34 -1.50 -13.74 17.29
CA GLU A 34 -1.74 -14.24 18.66
C GLU A 34 -1.14 -13.30 19.71
N GLN A 35 0.08 -12.80 19.50
CA GLN A 35 0.71 -11.80 20.37
C GLN A 35 -0.16 -10.53 20.49
N ASN A 36 -0.68 -10.03 19.38
CA ASN A 36 -1.55 -8.87 19.36
C ASN A 36 -2.85 -9.13 20.13
N SER A 37 -3.45 -10.33 19.96
CA SER A 37 -4.64 -10.76 20.70
C SER A 37 -4.37 -10.81 22.22
N PHE A 38 -3.25 -11.38 22.66
CA PHE A 38 -2.86 -11.40 24.06
C PHE A 38 -2.55 -10.00 24.63
N TYR A 39 -1.94 -9.13 23.82
CA TYR A 39 -1.73 -7.73 24.22
C TYR A 39 -3.07 -7.00 24.46
N LEU A 40 -4.09 -7.30 23.66
CA LEU A 40 -5.44 -6.76 23.80
C LEU A 40 -6.28 -7.42 24.90
N GLY A 41 -5.77 -8.47 25.54
CA GLY A 41 -6.37 -9.08 26.72
C GLY A 41 -7.06 -10.41 26.47
N ALA A 42 -6.79 -11.08 25.34
CA ALA A 42 -7.23 -12.46 25.13
C ALA A 42 -6.64 -13.39 26.21
N GLU A 43 -7.40 -14.43 26.58
CA GLU A 43 -6.98 -15.48 27.53
C GLU A 43 -6.04 -16.48 26.83
N GLY A 44 -5.18 -17.13 27.59
CA GLY A 44 -4.32 -18.22 27.12
C GLY A 44 -2.84 -17.86 27.00
N ALA A 45 -2.44 -16.60 27.21
CA ALA A 45 -1.04 -16.22 27.23
C ALA A 45 -0.27 -16.96 28.35
N SER A 46 0.95 -17.42 28.05
CA SER A 46 1.88 -17.91 29.09
C SER A 46 2.24 -16.77 30.05
N GLU A 47 2.73 -17.14 31.26
CA GLU A 47 3.14 -16.14 32.26
C GLU A 47 4.19 -15.16 31.71
N GLU A 48 5.10 -15.65 30.89
CA GLU A 48 6.18 -14.84 30.29
C GLU A 48 5.64 -13.87 29.24
N VAL A 49 4.77 -14.33 28.32
CA VAL A 49 4.08 -13.49 27.33
C VAL A 49 3.24 -12.42 28.03
N ALA A 50 2.50 -12.77 29.07
CA ALA A 50 1.70 -11.84 29.85
C ALA A 50 2.57 -10.77 30.54
N ALA A 51 3.71 -11.15 31.13
CA ALA A 51 4.64 -10.24 31.77
C ALA A 51 5.29 -9.26 30.77
N ASN A 52 5.65 -9.75 29.58
CA ASN A 52 6.20 -8.92 28.50
C ASN A 52 5.15 -7.95 27.96
N ASN A 53 3.89 -8.38 27.82
CA ASN A 53 2.79 -7.51 27.40
C ASN A 53 2.49 -6.42 28.44
N GLU A 54 2.66 -6.68 29.73
CA GLU A 54 2.54 -5.65 30.75
C GLU A 54 3.66 -4.60 30.65
N LYS A 55 4.91 -5.02 30.41
CA LYS A 55 6.02 -4.07 30.13
C LYS A 55 5.74 -3.26 28.86
N LEU A 56 5.21 -3.90 27.79
CA LEU A 56 4.89 -3.26 26.55
C LEU A 56 3.81 -2.15 26.72
N ARG A 57 2.77 -2.40 27.53
CA ARG A 57 1.75 -1.39 27.89
C ARG A 57 2.36 -0.20 28.62
N GLN A 58 3.32 -0.45 29.53
CA GLN A 58 4.01 0.61 30.29
C GLN A 58 4.86 1.52 29.42
N LEU A 59 5.28 1.09 28.24
CA LEU A 59 5.98 1.96 27.28
C LEU A 59 5.09 3.09 26.75
N ALA A 60 3.77 2.95 26.77
CA ALA A 60 2.82 3.92 26.26
C ALA A 60 3.22 4.45 24.87
N LEU A 61 3.34 3.54 23.91
CA LEU A 61 3.77 3.84 22.55
C LEU A 61 2.74 4.71 21.83
N THR A 62 3.23 5.68 21.08
CA THR A 62 2.40 6.42 20.11
C THR A 62 2.09 5.54 18.90
N LYS A 63 1.09 5.90 18.08
CA LYS A 63 0.75 5.17 16.84
C LYS A 63 1.96 5.06 15.89
N GLU A 64 2.76 6.12 15.78
CA GLU A 64 3.98 6.09 14.95
C GLU A 64 5.06 5.16 15.52
N GLU A 65 5.22 5.09 16.84
CA GLU A 65 6.16 4.17 17.49
C GLU A 65 5.73 2.71 17.33
N TRP A 66 4.42 2.41 17.41
CA TRP A 66 3.85 1.12 17.08
C TRP A 66 4.12 0.73 15.63
N CYS A 67 3.84 1.63 14.69
CA CYS A 67 4.09 1.40 13.27
C CYS A 67 5.54 0.99 13.02
N ARG A 68 6.51 1.69 13.65
CA ARG A 68 7.94 1.37 13.54
C ARG A 68 8.29 0.02 14.16
N ALA A 69 7.73 -0.32 15.32
CA ALA A 69 7.97 -1.61 15.95
C ALA A 69 7.49 -2.76 15.04
N PHE A 70 6.27 -2.66 14.48
CA PHE A 70 5.76 -3.67 13.54
C PHE A 70 6.58 -3.76 12.25
N GLN A 71 7.06 -2.64 11.71
CA GLN A 71 7.94 -2.65 10.54
C GLN A 71 9.24 -3.40 10.80
N PHE A 72 9.84 -3.28 11.98
CA PHE A 72 11.02 -4.08 12.35
C PHE A 72 10.68 -5.57 12.40
N ILE A 73 9.48 -5.96 12.86
CA ILE A 73 9.02 -7.35 12.80
C ILE A 73 8.87 -7.80 11.34
N PHE A 74 8.30 -6.99 10.45
CA PHE A 74 8.17 -7.33 9.02
C PHE A 74 9.54 -7.50 8.35
N ILE A 75 10.50 -6.63 8.65
CA ILE A 75 11.88 -6.77 8.16
C ILE A 75 12.49 -8.08 8.66
N LYS A 76 12.29 -8.39 9.95
CA LYS A 76 12.77 -9.65 10.55
C LYS A 76 12.14 -10.86 9.87
N ALA A 77 10.84 -10.87 9.67
CA ALA A 77 10.12 -11.93 8.97
C ALA A 77 10.69 -12.18 7.57
N GLY A 78 10.90 -11.13 6.79
CA GLY A 78 11.50 -11.22 5.45
C GLY A 78 12.94 -11.74 5.42
N GLN A 79 13.66 -11.68 6.56
CA GLN A 79 15.03 -12.20 6.68
C GLN A 79 15.09 -13.67 7.16
N THR A 80 14.11 -14.08 7.97
CA THR A 80 14.12 -15.38 8.65
C THR A 80 13.26 -16.43 7.96
N GLU A 81 12.24 -16.01 7.23
CA GLU A 81 11.31 -16.89 6.52
C GLU A 81 11.32 -16.66 5.02
N GLN A 82 10.99 -17.70 4.26
CA GLN A 82 10.72 -17.57 2.82
C GLN A 82 9.30 -17.05 2.59
N LEU A 83 9.09 -15.77 2.90
CA LEU A 83 7.80 -15.13 2.67
C LEU A 83 7.43 -15.17 1.19
N GLN A 84 6.15 -15.36 0.91
CA GLN A 84 5.64 -15.18 -0.45
C GLN A 84 5.85 -13.72 -0.90
N ALA A 85 5.96 -13.50 -2.20
CA ALA A 85 6.25 -12.16 -2.73
C ALA A 85 5.18 -11.11 -2.34
N ASN A 86 3.92 -11.54 -2.19
CA ASN A 86 2.80 -10.72 -1.74
C ASN A 86 2.78 -10.47 -0.22
N HIS A 87 3.59 -11.17 0.58
CA HIS A 87 3.70 -10.97 2.02
C HIS A 87 4.75 -9.91 2.40
N GLN A 88 5.40 -9.30 1.43
CA GLN A 88 6.30 -8.18 1.67
C GLN A 88 5.50 -6.88 1.87
N PHE A 89 5.97 -6.02 2.76
CA PHE A 89 5.34 -4.73 2.98
C PHE A 89 5.97 -3.62 2.12
N THR A 90 5.18 -2.61 1.77
CA THR A 90 5.68 -1.42 1.07
C THR A 90 6.43 -0.52 2.04
N PRO A 91 7.72 -0.17 1.78
CA PRO A 91 8.48 0.70 2.65
C PRO A 91 7.87 2.09 2.84
N ASP A 92 7.97 2.64 4.05
CA ASP A 92 7.43 3.96 4.39
C ASP A 92 7.92 5.08 3.48
N ALA A 93 9.18 5.04 3.05
CA ALA A 93 9.71 6.05 2.14
C ALA A 93 8.87 6.15 0.85
N ILE A 94 8.37 5.02 0.34
CA ILE A 94 7.43 4.98 -0.78
C ILE A 94 6.06 5.50 -0.30
N GLY A 95 5.58 5.02 0.86
CA GLY A 95 4.31 5.45 1.44
C GLY A 95 4.20 6.97 1.57
N PHE A 96 5.24 7.64 2.04
CA PHE A 96 5.26 9.12 2.13
C PHE A 96 5.21 9.81 0.78
N ILE A 97 5.81 9.23 -0.27
CA ILE A 97 5.69 9.80 -1.63
C ILE A 97 4.27 9.62 -2.16
N LEU A 98 3.66 8.44 -1.94
CA LEU A 98 2.27 8.20 -2.31
C LEU A 98 1.33 9.17 -1.59
N LEU A 99 1.52 9.36 -0.27
CA LEU A 99 0.74 10.31 0.52
C LEU A 99 0.90 11.75 0.03
N PHE A 100 2.15 12.18 -0.25
CA PHE A 100 2.42 13.49 -0.84
C PHE A 100 1.67 13.71 -2.16
N LEU A 101 1.67 12.71 -3.05
CA LEU A 101 0.95 12.79 -4.33
C LEU A 101 -0.57 12.90 -4.10
N ILE A 102 -1.12 12.07 -3.21
CA ILE A 102 -2.55 12.08 -2.86
C ILE A 102 -2.96 13.44 -2.34
N GLU A 103 -2.29 13.97 -1.32
CA GLU A 103 -2.63 15.25 -0.70
C GLU A 103 -2.53 16.44 -1.67
N ASN A 104 -1.58 16.38 -2.60
CA ASN A 104 -1.39 17.46 -3.57
C ASN A 104 -2.33 17.36 -4.78
N LEU A 105 -2.85 16.20 -5.10
CA LEU A 105 -3.71 15.98 -6.27
C LEU A 105 -5.20 15.93 -5.93
N THR A 106 -5.56 15.95 -4.65
CA THR A 106 -6.94 16.02 -4.16
C THR A 106 -7.21 17.38 -3.53
N ASP A 107 -8.38 17.97 -3.83
CA ASP A 107 -8.77 19.29 -3.28
C ASP A 107 -9.56 19.15 -1.95
N SER A 108 -10.18 17.99 -1.69
CA SER A 108 -10.99 17.73 -0.49
C SER A 108 -10.12 17.53 0.75
N ASP A 109 -10.58 18.03 1.89
CA ASP A 109 -9.98 17.75 3.21
C ASP A 109 -10.42 16.38 3.77
N LYS A 110 -11.47 15.80 3.21
CA LYS A 110 -11.94 14.45 3.51
C LYS A 110 -11.88 13.59 2.26
N ILE A 111 -11.21 12.44 2.33
CA ILE A 111 -10.89 11.57 1.21
C ILE A 111 -11.40 10.16 1.50
N ASP A 112 -12.27 9.65 0.62
CA ASP A 112 -12.57 8.22 0.55
C ASP A 112 -11.43 7.52 -0.19
N LEU A 113 -10.64 6.70 0.52
CA LEU A 113 -9.46 6.03 0.02
C LEU A 113 -9.65 4.52 0.00
N LEU A 114 -9.50 3.91 -1.16
CA LEU A 114 -9.55 2.46 -1.37
C LEU A 114 -8.16 1.93 -1.70
N GLU A 115 -7.66 1.01 -0.89
CA GLU A 115 -6.42 0.26 -1.18
C GLU A 115 -6.75 -1.13 -1.72
N ILE A 116 -6.17 -1.46 -2.87
CA ILE A 116 -6.28 -2.77 -3.52
C ILE A 116 -5.02 -3.59 -3.22
N GLY A 117 -5.19 -4.75 -2.59
CA GLY A 117 -4.08 -5.55 -2.08
C GLY A 117 -3.41 -4.87 -0.88
N SER A 118 -4.16 -4.69 0.21
CA SER A 118 -3.68 -3.95 1.39
C SER A 118 -2.58 -4.67 2.18
N GLY A 119 -2.35 -5.96 1.90
CA GLY A 119 -1.26 -6.73 2.47
C GLY A 119 -1.24 -6.69 4.00
N THR A 120 -0.08 -6.38 4.57
CA THR A 120 0.11 -6.26 6.03
C THR A 120 -0.57 -5.06 6.66
N GLY A 121 -1.23 -4.19 5.89
CA GLY A 121 -1.80 -2.93 6.38
C GLY A 121 -0.78 -1.82 6.64
N ASN A 122 0.49 -1.99 6.26
CA ASN A 122 1.54 -1.00 6.56
C ASN A 122 1.26 0.37 5.90
N LEU A 123 0.81 0.41 4.64
CA LEU A 123 0.43 1.67 3.98
C LEU A 123 -0.75 2.34 4.67
N ALA A 124 -1.77 1.55 5.09
CA ALA A 124 -2.90 2.06 5.85
C ALA A 124 -2.44 2.84 7.09
N GLN A 125 -1.57 2.22 7.90
CA GLN A 125 -1.07 2.85 9.13
C GLN A 125 -0.18 4.06 8.83
N THR A 126 0.67 3.98 7.79
CA THR A 126 1.48 5.11 7.34
C THR A 126 0.60 6.32 6.97
N PHE A 127 -0.48 6.09 6.22
CA PHE A 127 -1.36 7.16 5.77
C PHE A 127 -2.21 7.74 6.90
N LEU A 128 -2.87 6.88 7.69
CA LEU A 128 -3.74 7.32 8.78
C LEU A 128 -2.97 8.07 9.89
N ASN A 129 -1.70 7.71 10.11
CA ASN A 129 -0.88 8.39 11.11
C ASN A 129 -0.31 9.73 10.63
N ASN A 130 -0.12 9.92 9.32
CA ASN A 130 0.68 11.03 8.79
C ASN A 130 -0.10 11.96 7.84
N SER A 131 -1.31 11.62 7.46
CA SER A 131 -2.12 12.47 6.60
C SER A 131 -2.52 13.77 7.30
N SER A 132 -2.40 14.88 6.58
CA SER A 132 -2.97 16.17 6.98
C SER A 132 -4.48 16.26 6.71
N LYS A 133 -5.04 15.28 5.99
CA LYS A 133 -6.45 15.19 5.59
C LYS A 133 -7.15 14.06 6.35
N GLU A 134 -8.46 14.15 6.48
CA GLU A 134 -9.29 13.07 7.03
C GLU A 134 -9.41 11.96 5.98
N LEU A 135 -8.91 10.77 6.30
CA LEU A 135 -8.98 9.61 5.43
C LEU A 135 -10.06 8.63 5.91
N ASN A 136 -11.04 8.37 5.06
CA ASN A 136 -11.97 7.26 5.20
C ASN A 136 -11.39 6.06 4.43
N TYR A 137 -10.59 5.24 5.13
CA TYR A 137 -9.79 4.18 4.53
C TYR A 137 -10.54 2.85 4.49
N LEU A 138 -10.41 2.15 3.34
CA LEU A 138 -10.83 0.78 3.16
C LEU A 138 -9.76 0.00 2.38
N GLY A 139 -9.26 -1.11 2.95
CA GLY A 139 -8.35 -2.04 2.29
C GLY A 139 -9.06 -3.31 1.83
N ILE A 140 -8.70 -3.81 0.65
CA ILE A 140 -9.12 -5.13 0.15
C ILE A 140 -7.88 -6.01 0.04
N GLU A 141 -7.95 -7.20 0.62
CA GLU A 141 -6.90 -8.20 0.56
C GLU A 141 -7.51 -9.59 0.36
N VAL A 142 -6.87 -10.44 -0.43
CA VAL A 142 -7.37 -11.79 -0.73
C VAL A 142 -6.82 -12.83 0.23
N ASP A 143 -5.63 -12.59 0.77
CA ASP A 143 -4.92 -13.50 1.64
C ASP A 143 -5.48 -13.42 3.07
N ASP A 144 -5.95 -14.56 3.59
CA ASP A 144 -6.58 -14.66 4.91
C ASP A 144 -5.61 -14.32 6.05
N LEU A 145 -4.36 -14.76 5.95
CA LEU A 145 -3.33 -14.45 6.96
C LEU A 145 -3.05 -12.96 7.02
N LEU A 146 -2.95 -12.29 5.85
CA LEU A 146 -2.67 -10.86 5.80
C LEU A 146 -3.86 -10.01 6.28
N ILE A 147 -5.09 -10.44 6.03
CA ILE A 147 -6.29 -9.79 6.58
C ILE A 147 -6.27 -9.85 8.11
N ASP A 148 -6.07 -11.02 8.70
CA ASP A 148 -6.04 -11.19 10.16
C ASP A 148 -4.88 -10.38 10.77
N LEU A 149 -3.72 -10.40 10.12
CA LEU A 149 -2.56 -9.62 10.54
C LEU A 149 -2.84 -8.12 10.53
N SER A 150 -3.34 -7.59 9.42
CA SER A 150 -3.62 -6.15 9.27
C SER A 150 -4.70 -5.67 10.24
N ALA A 151 -5.74 -6.48 10.46
CA ALA A 151 -6.80 -6.20 11.44
C ALA A 151 -6.25 -6.17 12.87
N SER A 152 -5.46 -7.19 13.26
CA SER A 152 -4.87 -7.27 14.60
C SER A 152 -3.95 -6.09 14.90
N ILE A 153 -3.16 -5.64 13.91
CA ILE A 153 -2.30 -4.45 14.02
C ILE A 153 -3.15 -3.18 14.18
N ALA A 154 -4.20 -3.04 13.38
CA ALA A 154 -5.10 -1.89 13.48
C ALA A 154 -5.76 -1.80 14.86
N GLU A 155 -6.16 -2.93 15.45
CA GLU A 155 -6.73 -2.99 16.80
C GLU A 155 -5.71 -2.57 17.86
N VAL A 156 -4.47 -3.09 17.81
CA VAL A 156 -3.40 -2.68 18.75
C VAL A 156 -3.10 -1.20 18.67
N MET A 157 -3.15 -0.62 17.46
CA MET A 157 -2.87 0.79 17.22
C MET A 157 -4.08 1.71 17.44
N ASP A 158 -5.26 1.18 17.78
CA ASP A 158 -6.52 1.94 17.82
C ASP A 158 -6.68 2.76 16.53
N SER A 159 -6.59 2.09 15.40
CA SER A 159 -6.61 2.67 14.05
C SER A 159 -7.99 2.54 13.43
N ASP A 160 -8.43 3.57 12.68
CA ASP A 160 -9.69 3.57 11.94
C ASP A 160 -9.61 2.81 10.60
N ALA A 161 -8.51 2.09 10.33
CA ALA A 161 -8.35 1.27 9.14
C ALA A 161 -9.42 0.15 9.11
N ARG A 162 -10.09 0.01 7.97
CA ARG A 162 -11.04 -1.07 7.74
C ARG A 162 -10.52 -1.95 6.62
N PHE A 163 -10.68 -3.26 6.80
CA PHE A 163 -10.23 -4.25 5.84
C PHE A 163 -11.37 -5.21 5.48
N ILE A 164 -11.40 -5.68 4.24
CA ILE A 164 -12.30 -6.72 3.77
C ILE A 164 -11.51 -7.80 3.03
N GLN A 165 -11.82 -9.06 3.30
CA GLN A 165 -11.21 -10.19 2.61
C GLN A 165 -11.97 -10.47 1.32
N GLU A 166 -11.41 -10.09 0.19
CA GLU A 166 -12.00 -10.32 -1.12
C GLU A 166 -10.94 -10.35 -2.24
N ASP A 167 -11.22 -11.11 -3.30
CA ASP A 167 -10.45 -11.04 -4.53
C ASP A 167 -10.81 -9.76 -5.30
N ALA A 168 -9.95 -8.77 -5.27
CA ALA A 168 -10.18 -7.46 -5.87
C ALA A 168 -10.27 -7.47 -7.41
N VAL A 169 -9.89 -8.56 -8.07
CA VAL A 169 -10.17 -8.77 -9.51
C VAL A 169 -11.67 -9.03 -9.71
N ARG A 170 -12.37 -9.64 -8.76
CA ARG A 170 -13.80 -9.86 -8.87
C ARG A 170 -14.58 -8.58 -8.60
N PRO A 171 -15.68 -8.30 -9.32
CA PRO A 171 -16.52 -7.14 -9.05
C PRO A 171 -17.08 -7.16 -7.64
N GLN A 172 -16.91 -6.07 -6.91
CA GLN A 172 -17.40 -5.84 -5.55
C GLN A 172 -18.50 -4.78 -5.56
N ILE A 173 -19.36 -4.79 -4.54
CA ILE A 173 -20.34 -3.72 -4.31
C ILE A 173 -19.71 -2.70 -3.38
N LEU A 174 -19.01 -1.73 -3.96
CA LEU A 174 -18.30 -0.68 -3.23
C LEU A 174 -18.82 0.70 -3.63
N GLN A 175 -18.70 1.64 -2.70
CA GLN A 175 -18.85 3.06 -3.03
C GLN A 175 -17.67 3.54 -3.87
N GLU A 176 -17.90 4.49 -4.76
CA GLU A 176 -16.80 5.14 -5.49
C GLU A 176 -15.92 5.94 -4.52
N SER A 177 -14.61 5.85 -4.73
CA SER A 177 -13.58 6.48 -3.90
C SER A 177 -12.96 7.69 -4.60
N ASP A 178 -12.51 8.67 -3.82
CA ASP A 178 -11.75 9.81 -4.32
C ASP A 178 -10.36 9.40 -4.77
N VAL A 179 -9.79 8.44 -4.05
CA VAL A 179 -8.44 7.93 -4.28
C VAL A 179 -8.44 6.40 -4.27
N ILE A 180 -7.78 5.82 -5.25
CA ILE A 180 -7.45 4.39 -5.24
C ILE A 180 -5.93 4.25 -5.20
N ILE A 181 -5.44 3.35 -4.36
CA ILE A 181 -4.03 3.01 -4.28
C ILE A 181 -3.82 1.51 -4.40
N SER A 182 -2.66 1.10 -4.87
CA SER A 182 -2.21 -0.29 -4.80
C SER A 182 -0.69 -0.38 -4.96
N ASP A 183 -0.06 -1.20 -4.14
CA ASP A 183 1.21 -1.82 -4.48
C ASP A 183 0.92 -3.09 -5.28
N LEU A 184 0.85 -2.93 -6.61
CA LEU A 184 0.35 -3.97 -7.50
C LEU A 184 1.26 -5.21 -7.50
N PRO A 185 0.67 -6.43 -7.39
CA PRO A 185 1.42 -7.67 -7.42
C PRO A 185 2.09 -7.90 -8.78
N VAL A 186 3.29 -8.48 -8.75
CA VAL A 186 3.99 -8.91 -9.95
C VAL A 186 3.65 -10.39 -10.21
N GLY A 187 3.07 -10.69 -11.36
CA GLY A 187 2.73 -12.06 -11.73
C GLY A 187 1.43 -12.17 -12.53
N PHE A 188 1.04 -13.41 -12.79
CA PHE A 188 -0.17 -13.74 -13.54
C PHE A 188 -1.34 -14.02 -12.60
N TYR A 189 -2.53 -13.66 -13.04
CA TYR A 189 -3.75 -14.02 -12.34
C TYR A 189 -4.10 -15.50 -12.63
N PRO A 190 -4.42 -16.30 -11.60
CA PRO A 190 -4.52 -17.76 -11.75
C PRO A 190 -5.80 -18.25 -12.45
N ASN A 191 -6.83 -17.40 -12.60
CA ASN A 191 -8.13 -17.78 -13.13
C ASN A 191 -8.44 -17.09 -14.46
N ASP A 192 -8.15 -17.79 -15.56
CA ASP A 192 -8.37 -17.28 -16.92
C ASP A 192 -9.84 -17.03 -17.26
N ASP A 193 -10.79 -17.78 -16.68
CA ASP A 193 -12.22 -17.59 -16.96
C ASP A 193 -12.75 -16.28 -16.37
N ILE A 194 -12.15 -15.83 -15.27
CA ILE A 194 -12.40 -14.50 -14.72
C ILE A 194 -11.65 -13.45 -15.55
N ALA A 195 -10.37 -13.67 -15.85
CA ALA A 195 -9.54 -12.75 -16.62
C ALA A 195 -10.16 -12.38 -17.97
N LYS A 196 -10.72 -13.35 -18.70
CA LYS A 196 -11.38 -13.15 -20.01
C LYS A 196 -12.55 -12.13 -20.00
N ARG A 197 -13.04 -11.74 -18.83
CA ARG A 197 -14.11 -10.72 -18.70
C ARG A 197 -13.60 -9.30 -18.82
N TYR A 198 -12.28 -9.12 -18.82
CA TYR A 198 -11.59 -7.84 -18.85
C TYR A 198 -11.10 -7.48 -20.25
N LYS A 199 -11.04 -6.20 -20.56
CA LYS A 199 -10.54 -5.70 -21.85
C LYS A 199 -9.02 -5.87 -21.97
N VAL A 200 -8.32 -5.83 -20.84
CA VAL A 200 -6.87 -6.04 -20.77
C VAL A 200 -6.46 -7.51 -20.78
N ALA A 201 -7.42 -8.44 -20.91
CA ALA A 201 -7.15 -9.87 -20.89
C ALA A 201 -6.32 -10.32 -22.10
N SER A 202 -5.28 -11.11 -21.85
CA SER A 202 -4.53 -11.79 -22.91
C SER A 202 -5.36 -12.94 -23.49
N SER A 203 -5.30 -13.13 -24.83
CA SER A 203 -5.91 -14.27 -25.53
C SER A 203 -5.01 -15.50 -25.57
N ASP A 204 -3.69 -15.31 -25.45
CA ASP A 204 -2.68 -16.30 -25.81
C ASP A 204 -1.95 -16.88 -24.59
N GLU A 205 -2.01 -16.20 -23.47
CA GLU A 205 -1.34 -16.59 -22.22
C GLU A 205 -2.13 -16.11 -20.99
N HIS A 206 -1.74 -16.52 -19.78
CA HIS A 206 -2.31 -15.97 -18.54
C HIS A 206 -2.17 -14.46 -18.50
N THR A 207 -3.19 -13.77 -18.02
CA THR A 207 -3.18 -12.30 -17.92
C THR A 207 -2.43 -11.85 -16.67
N TYR A 208 -1.66 -10.78 -16.78
CA TYR A 208 -1.03 -10.16 -15.62
C TYR A 208 -2.07 -9.67 -14.59
N ALA A 209 -1.89 -10.05 -13.33
CA ALA A 209 -2.80 -9.68 -12.25
C ALA A 209 -2.91 -8.15 -12.10
N HIS A 210 -1.80 -7.43 -12.20
CA HIS A 210 -1.79 -5.97 -12.10
C HIS A 210 -2.60 -5.27 -13.21
N HIS A 211 -2.68 -5.83 -14.44
CA HIS A 211 -3.54 -5.26 -15.48
C HIS A 211 -5.03 -5.40 -15.13
N LEU A 212 -5.43 -6.58 -14.63
CA LEU A 212 -6.82 -6.84 -14.21
C LEU A 212 -7.22 -5.97 -13.02
N LEU A 213 -6.34 -5.86 -12.03
CA LEU A 213 -6.57 -5.04 -10.85
C LEU A 213 -6.70 -3.55 -11.21
N MET A 214 -5.88 -3.05 -12.15
CA MET A 214 -6.01 -1.68 -12.65
C MET A 214 -7.35 -1.46 -13.37
N GLU A 215 -7.77 -2.37 -14.25
CA GLU A 215 -9.05 -2.24 -14.94
C GLU A 215 -10.22 -2.31 -13.96
N GLN A 216 -10.18 -3.24 -13.00
CA GLN A 216 -11.27 -3.40 -12.04
C GLN A 216 -11.35 -2.22 -11.08
N SER A 217 -10.21 -1.79 -10.52
CA SER A 217 -10.18 -0.73 -9.51
C SER A 217 -10.65 0.62 -10.06
N LEU A 218 -10.30 0.97 -11.29
CA LEU A 218 -10.73 2.22 -11.90
C LEU A 218 -12.26 2.33 -12.07
N LYS A 219 -13.00 1.21 -11.99
CA LYS A 219 -14.48 1.25 -11.96
C LYS A 219 -15.01 1.86 -10.66
N TYR A 220 -14.25 1.74 -9.56
CA TYR A 220 -14.59 2.29 -8.25
C TYR A 220 -14.06 3.72 -8.04
N LEU A 221 -13.36 4.30 -9.01
CA LEU A 221 -12.85 5.65 -8.91
C LEU A 221 -13.94 6.67 -9.25
N LYS A 222 -14.11 7.73 -8.44
CA LYS A 222 -14.97 8.87 -8.76
C LYS A 222 -14.48 9.56 -10.04
N LYS A 223 -15.35 10.32 -10.70
CA LYS A 223 -15.04 10.99 -11.98
C LYS A 223 -13.82 11.91 -11.90
N ASP A 224 -13.68 12.65 -10.81
CA ASP A 224 -12.55 13.58 -10.57
C ASP A 224 -11.47 12.96 -9.67
N GLY A 225 -11.59 11.67 -9.36
CA GLY A 225 -10.67 10.93 -8.51
C GLY A 225 -9.35 10.60 -9.19
N ILE A 226 -8.39 10.17 -8.39
CA ILE A 226 -7.06 9.72 -8.85
C ILE A 226 -6.78 8.28 -8.40
N ALA A 227 -6.04 7.55 -9.23
CA ALA A 227 -5.48 6.26 -8.83
C ALA A 227 -3.95 6.36 -8.80
N VAL A 228 -3.33 5.88 -7.73
CA VAL A 228 -1.88 5.91 -7.54
C VAL A 228 -1.38 4.47 -7.37
N PHE A 229 -0.73 3.97 -8.39
CA PHE A 229 -0.27 2.58 -8.45
C PHE A 229 1.26 2.51 -8.37
N LEU A 230 1.76 1.69 -7.47
CA LEU A 230 3.13 1.20 -7.52
C LEU A 230 3.11 -0.06 -8.40
N ALA A 231 3.66 0.03 -9.59
CA ALA A 231 3.57 -1.00 -10.62
C ALA A 231 4.95 -1.33 -11.22
N PRO A 232 5.14 -2.52 -11.83
CA PRO A 232 6.39 -2.88 -12.45
C PRO A 232 6.90 -1.82 -13.43
N VAL A 233 8.20 -1.58 -13.47
CA VAL A 233 8.81 -0.63 -14.44
C VAL A 233 8.47 -0.99 -15.88
N SER A 234 8.20 -2.26 -16.16
CA SER A 234 7.80 -2.77 -17.47
C SER A 234 6.31 -2.64 -17.77
N LEU A 235 5.51 -1.98 -16.92
CA LEU A 235 4.06 -1.85 -17.09
C LEU A 235 3.64 -1.47 -18.52
N LEU A 236 4.34 -0.50 -19.11
CA LEU A 236 4.05 0.01 -20.46
C LEU A 236 4.90 -0.60 -21.56
N THR A 237 5.77 -1.57 -21.26
CA THR A 237 6.70 -2.19 -22.23
C THR A 237 6.67 -3.71 -22.21
N SER A 238 5.88 -4.34 -21.33
CA SER A 238 5.70 -5.78 -21.25
C SER A 238 4.96 -6.35 -22.48
N LYS A 239 4.97 -7.65 -22.65
CA LYS A 239 4.28 -8.33 -23.77
C LYS A 239 2.79 -7.99 -23.87
N GLN A 240 2.11 -7.79 -22.72
CA GLN A 240 0.69 -7.47 -22.66
C GLN A 240 0.41 -5.96 -22.56
N SER A 241 1.45 -5.11 -22.59
CA SER A 241 1.30 -3.67 -22.40
C SER A 241 0.42 -2.99 -23.44
N ASP A 242 0.35 -3.52 -24.66
CA ASP A 242 -0.47 -2.93 -25.72
C ASP A 242 -1.97 -3.03 -25.43
N LEU A 243 -2.41 -4.13 -24.80
CA LEU A 243 -3.80 -4.28 -24.33
C LEU A 243 -4.13 -3.23 -23.26
N LEU A 244 -3.25 -3.08 -22.29
CA LEU A 244 -3.40 -2.06 -21.24
C LEU A 244 -3.41 -0.65 -21.83
N LYS A 245 -2.46 -0.31 -22.71
CA LYS A 245 -2.39 1.01 -23.38
C LYS A 245 -3.63 1.31 -24.22
N GLN A 246 -4.17 0.30 -24.92
CA GLN A 246 -5.39 0.46 -25.71
C GLN A 246 -6.57 0.75 -24.80
N TRP A 247 -6.71 0.00 -23.69
CA TRP A 247 -7.79 0.22 -22.74
C TRP A 247 -7.67 1.59 -22.05
N LEU A 248 -6.47 1.99 -21.60
CA LEU A 248 -6.25 3.29 -20.96
C LEU A 248 -6.67 4.47 -21.85
N LYS A 249 -6.46 4.41 -23.18
CA LYS A 249 -6.87 5.48 -24.10
C LYS A 249 -8.33 5.89 -23.99
N ASP A 250 -9.18 4.94 -23.59
CA ASP A 250 -10.62 5.15 -23.51
C ASP A 250 -11.10 5.50 -22.10
N TYR A 251 -10.28 5.23 -21.05
CA TYR A 251 -10.75 5.26 -19.66
C TYR A 251 -9.98 6.17 -18.72
N ALA A 252 -8.69 6.32 -18.90
CA ALA A 252 -7.87 7.09 -17.98
C ALA A 252 -6.60 7.66 -18.64
N ASP A 253 -6.16 8.80 -18.14
CA ASP A 253 -4.91 9.43 -18.51
C ASP A 253 -3.85 9.15 -17.44
N ILE A 254 -2.63 8.85 -17.86
CA ILE A 254 -1.47 8.79 -16.96
C ILE A 254 -0.96 10.22 -16.81
N ILE A 255 -1.17 10.80 -15.62
CA ILE A 255 -0.82 12.18 -15.32
C ILE A 255 0.55 12.34 -14.65
N ALA A 256 1.07 11.27 -14.04
CA ALA A 256 2.44 11.27 -13.53
C ALA A 256 3.06 9.87 -13.58
N VAL A 257 4.38 9.82 -13.81
CA VAL A 257 5.23 8.63 -13.69
C VAL A 257 6.48 9.01 -12.91
N ILE A 258 6.68 8.38 -11.75
CA ILE A 258 7.87 8.57 -10.92
C ILE A 258 8.61 7.23 -10.87
N THR A 259 9.80 7.18 -11.45
CA THR A 259 10.66 5.99 -11.36
C THR A 259 11.38 5.98 -10.02
N LEU A 260 11.48 4.82 -9.41
CA LEU A 260 12.11 4.60 -8.10
C LEU A 260 13.45 3.89 -8.26
N PRO A 261 14.41 4.06 -7.33
CA PRO A 261 15.69 3.38 -7.39
C PRO A 261 15.52 1.86 -7.20
N GLU A 262 16.19 1.06 -8.04
CA GLU A 262 16.14 -0.41 -7.98
C GLU A 262 16.58 -0.97 -6.62
N SER A 263 17.49 -0.26 -5.95
CA SER A 263 18.03 -0.67 -4.64
C SER A 263 16.97 -0.87 -3.56
N ILE A 264 15.79 -0.21 -3.69
CA ILE A 264 14.68 -0.36 -2.73
C ILE A 264 14.03 -1.75 -2.85
N PHE A 265 14.05 -2.33 -4.05
CA PHE A 265 13.36 -3.58 -4.37
C PHE A 265 14.28 -4.81 -4.33
N GLY A 266 15.54 -4.63 -3.95
CA GLY A 266 16.53 -5.70 -3.85
C GLY A 266 17.06 -6.23 -5.19
N ASN A 267 16.26 -6.20 -6.26
CA ASN A 267 16.68 -6.59 -7.61
C ASN A 267 15.84 -5.89 -8.70
N ALA A 268 16.39 -5.85 -9.92
CA ALA A 268 15.76 -5.19 -11.07
C ALA A 268 14.42 -5.84 -11.50
N ALA A 269 14.22 -7.13 -11.26
CA ALA A 269 12.99 -7.83 -11.65
C ALA A 269 11.78 -7.39 -10.80
N ASN A 270 12.04 -6.96 -9.58
CA ASN A 270 11.01 -6.46 -8.67
C ASN A 270 10.86 -4.93 -8.71
N ALA A 271 11.69 -4.24 -9.51
CA ALA A 271 11.67 -2.79 -9.58
C ALA A 271 10.30 -2.26 -10.03
N LYS A 272 9.82 -1.26 -9.31
CA LYS A 272 8.52 -0.61 -9.56
C LYS A 272 8.69 0.88 -9.76
N SER A 273 7.70 1.48 -10.40
CA SER A 273 7.52 2.92 -10.54
C SER A 273 6.14 3.31 -10.06
N ILE A 274 5.97 4.56 -9.65
CA ILE A 274 4.67 5.09 -9.29
C ILE A 274 4.01 5.66 -10.54
N PHE A 275 2.79 5.21 -10.82
CA PHE A 275 1.93 5.70 -11.88
C PHE A 275 0.71 6.38 -11.26
N VAL A 276 0.47 7.63 -11.61
CA VAL A 276 -0.73 8.35 -11.21
C VAL A 276 -1.66 8.46 -12.41
N LEU A 277 -2.85 7.95 -12.23
CA LEU A 277 -3.90 7.94 -13.25
C LEU A 277 -5.07 8.81 -12.80
N LYS A 278 -5.73 9.40 -13.79
CA LYS A 278 -6.99 10.12 -13.61
C LYS A 278 -8.00 9.62 -14.63
N LYS A 279 -9.28 9.48 -14.25
CA LYS A 279 -10.31 9.18 -15.26
C LYS A 279 -10.25 10.21 -16.37
N GLN A 280 -10.42 9.79 -17.63
CA GLN A 280 -10.28 10.63 -18.81
C GLN A 280 -11.13 11.89 -18.69
N ALA A 281 -10.52 13.03 -18.92
CA ALA A 281 -11.15 14.35 -18.88
C ALA A 281 -11.07 15.02 -20.26
N ALA A 282 -11.87 16.08 -20.46
CA ALA A 282 -11.87 16.83 -21.73
C ALA A 282 -10.51 17.48 -22.05
N GLN A 283 -9.68 17.70 -21.05
CA GLN A 283 -8.30 18.19 -21.19
C GLN A 283 -7.38 17.36 -20.31
N THR A 284 -6.42 16.69 -20.94
CA THR A 284 -5.38 15.92 -20.24
C THR A 284 -4.18 16.82 -19.97
N PRO A 285 -3.69 16.91 -18.73
CA PRO A 285 -2.45 17.63 -18.43
C PRO A 285 -1.24 16.95 -19.10
N GLU A 286 -0.16 17.69 -19.32
CA GLU A 286 1.12 17.09 -19.69
C GLU A 286 1.56 16.12 -18.57
N THR A 287 1.99 14.91 -18.94
CA THR A 287 2.40 13.91 -17.96
C THR A 287 3.66 14.34 -17.22
N PHE A 288 3.60 14.40 -15.90
CA PHE A 288 4.79 14.62 -15.07
C PHE A 288 5.65 13.37 -15.04
N VAL A 289 6.89 13.48 -15.50
CA VAL A 289 7.85 12.35 -15.44
C VAL A 289 9.06 12.76 -14.63
N TYR A 290 9.37 11.99 -13.59
CA TYR A 290 10.49 12.28 -12.70
C TYR A 290 11.26 11.02 -12.28
N PRO A 291 12.59 10.95 -12.49
CA PRO A 291 13.43 9.89 -11.95
C PRO A 291 13.84 10.23 -10.51
N LEU A 292 13.21 9.60 -9.53
CA LEU A 292 13.54 9.76 -8.13
C LEU A 292 14.66 8.77 -7.77
N SER A 293 15.90 9.22 -7.84
CA SER A 293 17.08 8.38 -7.76
C SER A 293 17.50 8.00 -6.33
N ASP A 294 17.07 8.79 -5.32
CA ASP A 294 17.44 8.56 -3.93
C ASP A 294 16.33 9.08 -3.01
N LEU A 295 15.73 8.17 -2.21
CA LEU A 295 14.69 8.50 -1.24
C LEU A 295 15.24 8.99 0.11
N GLN A 296 16.54 8.90 0.34
CA GLN A 296 17.18 9.37 1.57
C GLN A 296 17.82 10.76 1.38
N SER A 297 18.07 11.18 0.15
CA SER A 297 18.64 12.47 -0.17
C SER A 297 17.63 13.60 -0.03
N ARG A 298 17.85 14.47 0.95
CA ARG A 298 17.03 15.67 1.14
C ARG A 298 17.03 16.57 -0.10
N GLU A 299 18.17 16.68 -0.79
CA GLU A 299 18.29 17.48 -2.03
C GLU A 299 17.40 16.93 -3.13
N THR A 300 17.47 15.61 -3.38
CA THR A 300 16.65 14.91 -4.39
C THR A 300 15.16 15.06 -4.10
N LEU A 301 14.75 14.90 -2.84
CA LEU A 301 13.35 15.05 -2.43
C LEU A 301 12.88 16.51 -2.57
N THR A 302 13.72 17.48 -2.23
CA THR A 302 13.38 18.91 -2.37
C THR A 302 13.23 19.30 -3.84
N ASP A 303 14.10 18.81 -4.72
CA ASP A 303 14.00 19.05 -6.17
C ASP A 303 12.74 18.39 -6.75
N PHE A 304 12.45 17.15 -6.37
CA PHE A 304 11.21 16.45 -6.75
C PHE A 304 9.98 17.26 -6.37
N ILE A 305 9.85 17.64 -5.10
CA ILE A 305 8.72 18.42 -4.59
C ILE A 305 8.58 19.74 -5.36
N GLY A 306 9.67 20.47 -5.55
CA GLY A 306 9.66 21.76 -6.25
C GLY A 306 9.21 21.63 -7.72
N LYS A 307 9.70 20.61 -8.44
CA LYS A 307 9.30 20.35 -9.82
C LYS A 307 7.85 19.88 -9.94
N PHE A 308 7.41 19.03 -9.01
CA PHE A 308 6.02 18.59 -8.98
C PHE A 308 5.05 19.73 -8.70
N GLN A 309 5.35 20.60 -7.74
CA GLN A 309 4.52 21.77 -7.44
C GLN A 309 4.43 22.72 -8.63
N LYS A 310 5.55 22.96 -9.31
CA LYS A 310 5.56 23.78 -10.53
C LYS A 310 4.68 23.17 -11.61
N TRP A 311 4.87 21.87 -11.91
CA TRP A 311 4.05 21.15 -12.88
C TRP A 311 2.55 21.21 -12.51
N LYS A 312 2.19 21.04 -11.24
CA LYS A 312 0.81 21.14 -10.78
C LYS A 312 0.21 22.50 -11.07
N VAL A 313 0.93 23.58 -10.78
CA VAL A 313 0.48 24.95 -11.07
C VAL A 313 0.26 25.16 -12.57
N ASP A 314 1.20 24.71 -13.39
CA ASP A 314 1.18 24.92 -14.83
C ASP A 314 0.09 24.08 -15.53
N ASN A 315 -0.26 22.90 -14.99
CA ASN A 315 -1.10 21.91 -15.68
C ASN A 315 -2.47 21.62 -15.01
N MET A 316 -2.66 21.93 -13.73
CA MET A 316 -3.88 21.56 -13.01
C MET A 316 -4.75 22.74 -12.54
N ASN A 317 -4.28 23.98 -12.65
CA ASN A 317 -5.02 25.18 -12.23
C ASN A 317 -6.01 25.71 -13.27
N PHE A 318 -6.34 24.96 -14.33
CA PHE A 318 -7.28 25.43 -15.38
C PHE A 318 -8.72 25.70 -14.89
N LYS A 319 -9.11 25.26 -13.70
CA LYS A 319 -10.47 25.48 -13.15
C LYS A 319 -10.70 26.91 -12.60
N LYS A 320 -9.67 27.74 -12.42
CA LYS A 320 -9.81 29.10 -11.82
C LYS A 320 -9.99 30.25 -12.80
N ASN A 321 -9.85 30.02 -14.11
CA ASN A 321 -9.87 31.11 -15.11
C ASN A 321 -11.05 31.05 -16.10
N VAL A 322 -12.12 30.31 -15.78
CA VAL A 322 -13.36 30.35 -16.57
C VAL A 322 -14.50 30.72 -15.62
N ILE A 323 -14.60 32.01 -15.33
CA ILE A 323 -15.81 32.71 -14.86
C ILE A 323 -15.96 33.94 -15.75
#